data_402e770c3b006cf631348cd939fe16a4
#
_entry.id   402e770c3b006cf631348cd939fe16a4
#
_cell.length_a   1.000
_cell.length_b   1.000
_cell.length_c   1.000
_cell.angle_alpha   90.00
_cell.angle_beta   90.00
_cell.angle_gamma   90.00
#
_symmetry.space_group_name_H-M   'P 1'
#
loop_
_entity.id
_entity.type
_entity.pdbx_description
1 polymer ?
#
loop_
_entity_poly.entity_id
_entity_poly.type
_entity_poly.pdbx_seq_one_letter_code
_entity_poly.pdbx_strand_id
1 'polypeptide(L)'
;VDGTWQHTTVLLNEAVDSLLATTVPAGGRCFVDATFGRGGHSRLLLSRLATDDRLVAFDKDPEAVAEAGRVNDTRFSIRHQGFAHLGELPAASCAGVLMDLGVSSPQIDNPARGFSFRFDGPLDMRMDTTRGQSVAEWLAEADIQHIAEVIRDYGEERFAFPIAKAIAARRQERGPLSTTAELAQLVAGAVKTREPGQDPATRTFQALRIFINAELEELQEALKASLDVLQPGGRLVVISFHSLEDRIVKQFIAEHSREVYDRRAPFAAPRAMRLAAIDRIKPGAEEVARNPRARSAILRVAERTSA
;
A
#
# COMPACT_ATOMS: atom_id res chain seq x y z
N VAL A 1 8.83 -15.83 27.35
CA VAL A 1 7.91 -16.51 26.42
C VAL A 1 8.24 -15.95 25.05
N ASP A 2 9.07 -16.67 24.28
CA ASP A 2 9.46 -16.31 22.91
C ASP A 2 8.26 -16.46 21.98
N GLY A 3 7.45 -15.43 21.93
CA GLY A 3 6.41 -15.28 20.91
C GLY A 3 7.04 -14.75 19.63
N THR A 4 7.70 -15.59 18.84
CA THR A 4 8.00 -15.29 17.44
C THR A 4 6.67 -15.16 16.69
N TRP A 5 6.21 -13.92 16.57
CA TRP A 5 5.09 -13.61 15.67
C TRP A 5 5.55 -13.95 14.25
N GLN A 6 5.15 -15.12 13.77
CA GLN A 6 5.39 -15.48 12.36
C GLN A 6 4.58 -14.52 11.51
N HIS A 7 5.30 -13.63 10.83
CA HIS A 7 4.70 -12.76 9.82
C HIS A 7 4.17 -13.65 8.70
N THR A 8 2.84 -13.79 8.61
CA THR A 8 2.19 -14.49 7.51
C THR A 8 1.83 -13.46 6.44
N THR A 9 2.50 -13.54 5.31
CA THR A 9 2.21 -12.71 4.14
C THR A 9 0.79 -12.98 3.64
N VAL A 10 0.00 -11.94 3.40
CA VAL A 10 -1.40 -12.04 3.00
C VAL A 10 -1.49 -12.43 1.53
N LEU A 11 -2.41 -13.37 1.21
CA LEU A 11 -2.67 -13.85 -0.16
C LEU A 11 -1.38 -14.27 -0.90
N LEU A 12 -0.45 -14.90 -0.16
CA LEU A 12 0.91 -15.19 -0.63
C LEU A 12 0.92 -16.04 -1.91
N ASN A 13 0.21 -17.16 -1.89
CA ASN A 13 0.17 -18.06 -3.05
C ASN A 13 -0.65 -17.47 -4.18
N GLU A 14 -1.81 -16.90 -3.88
CA GLU A 14 -2.74 -16.32 -4.83
C GLU A 14 -2.07 -15.18 -5.62
N ALA A 15 -1.28 -14.34 -4.96
CA ALA A 15 -0.56 -13.24 -5.60
C ALA A 15 0.55 -13.76 -6.52
N VAL A 16 1.35 -14.71 -6.03
CA VAL A 16 2.46 -15.28 -6.82
C VAL A 16 1.93 -16.11 -7.99
N ASP A 17 0.90 -16.94 -7.79
CA ASP A 17 0.26 -17.71 -8.85
C ASP A 17 -0.31 -16.79 -9.94
N SER A 18 -1.01 -15.72 -9.54
CA SER A 18 -1.57 -14.74 -10.46
C SER A 18 -0.48 -14.01 -11.26
N LEU A 19 0.64 -13.68 -10.63
CA LEU A 19 1.75 -12.99 -11.27
C LEU A 19 2.48 -13.90 -12.27
N LEU A 20 2.72 -15.15 -11.91
CA LEU A 20 3.40 -16.14 -12.77
C LEU A 20 2.52 -16.67 -13.89
N ALA A 21 1.19 -16.49 -13.83
CA ALA A 21 0.27 -16.80 -14.92
C ALA A 21 0.36 -15.81 -16.12
N THR A 22 1.42 -15.03 -16.19
CA THR A 22 1.72 -14.15 -17.33
C THR A 22 1.82 -14.96 -18.63
N THR A 23 1.37 -14.36 -19.74
CA THR A 23 1.51 -14.93 -21.10
C THR A 23 2.78 -14.47 -21.80
N VAL A 24 3.62 -13.67 -21.13
CA VAL A 24 4.96 -13.30 -21.63
C VAL A 24 5.81 -14.56 -21.81
N PRO A 25 6.42 -14.78 -22.98
CA PRO A 25 7.23 -15.96 -23.24
C PRO A 25 8.33 -16.14 -22.18
N ALA A 26 8.62 -17.39 -21.83
CA ALA A 26 9.71 -17.73 -20.93
C ALA A 26 11.07 -17.37 -21.55
N GLY A 27 12.03 -17.03 -20.70
CA GLY A 27 13.40 -16.70 -21.09
C GLY A 27 13.77 -15.25 -20.75
N GLY A 28 14.45 -15.06 -19.62
CA GLY A 28 14.94 -13.75 -19.20
C GLY A 28 13.88 -12.74 -18.79
N ARG A 29 12.72 -13.20 -18.27
CA ARG A 29 11.64 -12.33 -17.82
C ARG A 29 12.06 -11.51 -16.60
N CYS A 30 11.58 -10.28 -16.52
CA CYS A 30 11.74 -9.45 -15.35
C CYS A 30 10.40 -9.34 -14.60
N PHE A 31 10.42 -9.64 -13.32
CA PHE A 31 9.30 -9.43 -12.41
C PHE A 31 9.64 -8.34 -11.40
N VAL A 32 8.63 -7.65 -10.91
CA VAL A 32 8.78 -6.57 -9.93
C VAL A 32 7.94 -6.87 -8.71
N ASP A 33 8.57 -6.79 -7.54
CA ASP A 33 7.89 -6.66 -6.24
C ASP A 33 8.05 -5.22 -5.78
N ALA A 34 7.00 -4.42 -5.95
CA ALA A 34 7.03 -2.98 -5.70
C ALA A 34 6.97 -2.62 -4.20
N THR A 35 6.75 -3.62 -3.34
CA THR A 35 6.54 -3.49 -1.89
C THR A 35 7.18 -4.65 -1.15
N PHE A 36 8.51 -4.67 -1.11
CA PHE A 36 9.27 -5.82 -0.61
C PHE A 36 8.92 -6.20 0.85
N GLY A 37 8.81 -5.23 1.76
CA GLY A 37 8.48 -5.43 3.16
C GLY A 37 9.45 -6.39 3.85
N ARG A 38 8.99 -7.62 4.12
CA ARG A 38 9.83 -8.70 4.68
C ARG A 38 10.20 -9.78 3.65
N GLY A 39 9.85 -9.54 2.40
CA GLY A 39 10.22 -10.41 1.28
C GLY A 39 9.46 -11.73 1.20
N GLY A 40 8.26 -11.82 1.77
CA GLY A 40 7.45 -13.03 1.69
C GLY A 40 7.11 -13.38 0.24
N HIS A 41 6.52 -12.45 -0.49
CA HIS A 41 6.21 -12.62 -1.92
C HIS A 41 7.49 -12.81 -2.74
N SER A 42 8.52 -11.97 -2.53
CA SER A 42 9.79 -12.04 -3.24
C SER A 42 10.48 -13.39 -3.09
N ARG A 43 10.54 -13.96 -1.88
CA ARG A 43 11.16 -15.28 -1.65
C ARG A 43 10.38 -16.41 -2.34
N LEU A 44 9.05 -16.38 -2.28
CA LEU A 44 8.25 -17.37 -2.99
C LEU A 44 8.39 -17.23 -4.51
N LEU A 45 8.41 -16.00 -5.04
CA LEU A 45 8.67 -15.75 -6.46
C LEU A 45 10.02 -16.36 -6.88
N LEU A 46 11.11 -16.03 -6.17
CA LEU A 46 12.46 -16.52 -6.48
C LEU A 46 12.53 -18.05 -6.48
N SER A 47 11.79 -18.71 -5.59
CA SER A 47 11.74 -20.19 -5.56
C SER A 47 11.07 -20.81 -6.77
N ARG A 48 10.29 -20.05 -7.55
CA ARG A 48 9.51 -20.51 -8.71
C ARG A 48 9.98 -19.92 -10.04
N LEU A 49 10.82 -18.88 -10.02
CA LEU A 49 11.36 -18.25 -11.23
C LEU A 49 12.37 -19.17 -11.91
N ALA A 50 12.44 -19.12 -13.25
CA ALA A 50 13.47 -19.76 -14.04
C ALA A 50 14.86 -19.15 -13.76
N THR A 51 15.92 -19.86 -14.11
CA THR A 51 17.31 -19.47 -13.82
C THR A 51 17.73 -18.17 -14.48
N ASP A 52 17.14 -17.84 -15.61
CA ASP A 52 17.38 -16.63 -16.41
C ASP A 52 16.39 -15.49 -16.13
N ASP A 53 15.30 -15.75 -15.37
CA ASP A 53 14.37 -14.71 -14.92
C ASP A 53 15.03 -13.83 -13.84
N ARG A 54 14.53 -12.61 -13.67
CA ARG A 54 15.02 -11.64 -12.66
C ARG A 54 13.87 -11.07 -11.83
N LEU A 55 14.17 -10.71 -10.59
CA LEU A 55 13.27 -10.02 -9.67
C LEU A 55 13.89 -8.70 -9.22
N VAL A 56 13.22 -7.61 -9.51
CA VAL A 56 13.56 -6.28 -9.00
C VAL A 56 12.56 -5.92 -7.91
N ALA A 57 13.03 -5.63 -6.72
CA ALA A 57 12.18 -5.18 -5.62
C ALA A 57 12.37 -3.70 -5.33
N PHE A 58 11.33 -3.07 -4.78
CA PHE A 58 11.34 -1.71 -4.27
C PHE A 58 10.88 -1.70 -2.82
N ASP A 59 11.48 -0.87 -2.02
CA ASP A 59 10.93 -0.46 -0.72
C ASP A 59 11.53 0.87 -0.30
N LYS A 60 10.72 1.73 0.33
CA LYS A 60 11.17 3.01 0.88
C LYS A 60 11.64 2.88 2.34
N ASP A 61 11.29 1.80 3.03
CA ASP A 61 11.66 1.56 4.42
C ASP A 61 13.09 1.03 4.52
N PRO A 62 14.01 1.74 5.22
CA PRO A 62 15.39 1.28 5.41
C PRO A 62 15.48 -0.10 6.07
N GLU A 63 14.53 -0.46 6.96
CA GLU A 63 14.51 -1.78 7.60
C GLU A 63 14.16 -2.90 6.61
N ALA A 64 13.26 -2.62 5.65
CA ALA A 64 12.93 -3.56 4.57
C ALA A 64 14.13 -3.75 3.63
N VAL A 65 14.83 -2.68 3.29
CA VAL A 65 16.05 -2.74 2.46
C VAL A 65 17.15 -3.53 3.16
N ALA A 66 17.33 -3.35 4.47
CA ALA A 66 18.28 -4.13 5.26
C ALA A 66 17.91 -5.63 5.29
N GLU A 67 16.62 -5.96 5.38
CA GLU A 67 16.12 -7.34 5.30
C GLU A 67 16.37 -7.95 3.90
N ALA A 68 16.22 -7.15 2.85
CA ALA A 68 16.50 -7.58 1.48
C ALA A 68 17.96 -7.98 1.27
N GLY A 69 18.89 -7.37 1.98
CA GLY A 69 20.31 -7.75 1.99
C GLY A 69 20.58 -9.19 2.45
N ARG A 70 19.61 -9.86 3.06
CA ARG A 70 19.69 -11.28 3.46
C ARG A 70 19.24 -12.25 2.37
N VAL A 71 18.70 -11.73 1.25
CA VAL A 71 18.30 -12.56 0.11
C VAL A 71 19.55 -12.91 -0.69
N ASN A 72 19.99 -14.14 -0.60
CA ASN A 72 21.15 -14.63 -1.34
C ASN A 72 20.73 -15.30 -2.65
N ASP A 73 20.35 -14.49 -3.65
CA ASP A 73 19.97 -14.95 -4.97
C ASP A 73 20.45 -13.93 -6.02
N THR A 74 21.24 -14.39 -6.99
CA THR A 74 21.82 -13.52 -8.03
C THR A 74 20.80 -12.91 -8.99
N ARG A 75 19.58 -13.45 -9.04
CA ARG A 75 18.47 -12.95 -9.83
C ARG A 75 17.74 -11.80 -9.16
N PHE A 76 18.03 -11.55 -7.87
CA PHE A 76 17.35 -10.57 -7.04
C PHE A 76 18.12 -9.26 -6.95
N SER A 77 17.41 -8.14 -6.99
CA SER A 77 17.92 -6.82 -6.63
C SER A 77 16.86 -5.99 -5.91
N ILE A 78 17.30 -5.10 -5.01
CA ILE A 78 16.43 -4.16 -4.27
C ILE A 78 16.81 -2.72 -4.59
N ARG A 79 15.81 -1.85 -4.76
CA ARG A 79 15.97 -0.39 -4.83
C ARG A 79 15.42 0.24 -3.56
N HIS A 80 16.21 1.06 -2.89
CA HIS A 80 15.75 1.88 -1.76
C HIS A 80 14.96 3.10 -2.29
N GLN A 81 13.77 2.85 -2.80
CA GLN A 81 12.86 3.82 -3.40
C GLN A 81 11.42 3.35 -3.20
N GLY A 82 10.48 4.30 -3.10
CA GLY A 82 9.06 3.98 -3.15
C GLY A 82 8.63 3.50 -4.54
N PHE A 83 7.51 2.81 -4.61
CA PHE A 83 7.00 2.25 -5.86
C PHE A 83 6.52 3.29 -6.89
N ALA A 84 6.38 4.56 -6.51
CA ALA A 84 6.22 5.68 -7.46
C ALA A 84 7.34 5.74 -8.51
N HIS A 85 8.54 5.24 -8.15
CA HIS A 85 9.70 5.16 -9.06
C HIS A 85 9.66 3.98 -10.05
N LEU A 86 8.57 3.22 -10.10
CA LEU A 86 8.38 2.12 -11.04
C LEU A 86 8.65 2.53 -12.50
N GLY A 87 8.26 3.77 -12.87
CA GLY A 87 8.47 4.33 -14.20
C GLY A 87 9.94 4.54 -14.61
N GLU A 88 10.90 4.39 -13.70
CA GLU A 88 12.33 4.41 -14.02
C GLU A 88 12.83 3.10 -14.66
N LEU A 89 12.01 2.05 -14.63
CA LEU A 89 12.31 0.81 -15.36
C LEU A 89 12.06 1.03 -16.85
N PRO A 90 12.80 0.30 -17.72
CA PRO A 90 12.59 0.41 -19.17
C PRO A 90 11.15 0.07 -19.57
N ALA A 91 10.62 0.76 -20.57
CA ALA A 91 9.30 0.48 -21.11
C ALA A 91 9.22 -0.96 -21.64
N ALA A 92 8.07 -1.61 -21.47
CA ALA A 92 7.79 -2.96 -21.91
C ALA A 92 8.89 -3.98 -21.53
N SER A 93 9.42 -3.86 -20.31
CA SER A 93 10.50 -4.72 -19.81
C SER A 93 10.04 -5.74 -18.76
N CYS A 94 8.85 -5.58 -18.19
CA CYS A 94 8.39 -6.40 -17.08
C CYS A 94 7.32 -7.41 -17.50
N ALA A 95 7.48 -8.67 -17.10
CA ALA A 95 6.48 -9.72 -17.25
C ALA A 95 5.42 -9.72 -16.14
N GLY A 96 5.69 -9.03 -15.04
CA GLY A 96 4.74 -8.87 -13.95
C GLY A 96 5.16 -7.83 -12.94
N VAL A 97 4.18 -7.15 -12.35
CA VAL A 97 4.34 -6.17 -11.27
C VAL A 97 3.36 -6.54 -10.15
N LEU A 98 3.90 -6.74 -8.95
CA LEU A 98 3.17 -6.99 -7.71
C LEU A 98 3.26 -5.77 -6.81
N MET A 99 2.14 -5.35 -6.24
CA MET A 99 2.03 -4.33 -5.20
C MET A 99 1.22 -4.91 -4.03
N ASP A 100 1.85 -5.07 -2.87
CA ASP A 100 1.20 -5.42 -1.60
C ASP A 100 1.13 -4.16 -0.74
N LEU A 101 -0.03 -3.46 -0.81
CA LEU A 101 -0.17 -2.11 -0.28
C LEU A 101 -0.26 -2.08 1.24
N GLY A 102 -0.04 -0.91 1.81
CA GLY A 102 -0.18 -0.63 3.22
C GLY A 102 1.11 -0.82 4.03
N VAL A 103 0.97 -1.27 5.27
CA VAL A 103 2.07 -1.36 6.25
C VAL A 103 2.43 -2.80 6.57
N SER A 104 3.72 -3.05 6.73
CA SER A 104 4.21 -4.35 7.17
C SER A 104 3.94 -4.59 8.66
N SER A 105 3.85 -5.88 9.07
CA SER A 105 3.67 -6.22 10.47
C SER A 105 4.75 -5.63 11.40
N PRO A 106 6.04 -5.63 11.06
CA PRO A 106 7.06 -4.99 11.89
C PRO A 106 6.87 -3.48 12.08
N GLN A 107 6.36 -2.77 11.07
CA GLN A 107 6.04 -1.35 11.23
C GLN A 107 4.93 -1.14 12.27
N ILE A 108 3.88 -1.98 12.24
CA ILE A 108 2.77 -1.90 13.20
C ILE A 108 3.18 -2.36 14.59
N ASP A 109 3.97 -3.43 14.68
CA ASP A 109 4.29 -4.12 15.94
C ASP A 109 5.46 -3.45 16.71
N ASN A 110 6.25 -2.59 16.04
CA ASN A 110 7.30 -1.81 16.68
C ASN A 110 6.77 -0.46 17.18
N PRO A 111 6.62 -0.26 18.51
CA PRO A 111 6.10 1.02 19.04
C PRO A 111 6.93 2.24 18.63
N ALA A 112 8.24 2.07 18.44
CA ALA A 112 9.14 3.16 18.06
C ALA A 112 8.86 3.74 16.67
N ARG A 113 8.10 3.02 15.83
CA ARG A 113 7.69 3.48 14.49
C ARG A 113 6.43 4.34 14.49
N GLY A 114 5.63 4.29 15.55
CA GLY A 114 4.45 5.13 15.73
C GLY A 114 3.21 4.79 14.87
N PHE A 115 3.17 3.65 14.19
CA PHE A 115 2.04 3.25 13.34
C PHE A 115 0.82 2.75 14.11
N SER A 116 1.00 2.35 15.37
CA SER A 116 -0.04 1.77 16.21
C SER A 116 -0.14 2.50 17.53
N PHE A 117 -1.35 2.59 18.06
CA PHE A 117 -1.63 3.10 19.41
C PHE A 117 -1.84 1.96 20.43
N ARG A 118 -1.56 0.71 20.04
CA ARG A 118 -1.66 -0.45 20.95
C ARG A 118 -0.63 -0.37 22.07
N PHE A 119 0.55 0.16 21.76
CA PHE A 119 1.61 0.49 22.68
C PHE A 119 2.01 1.94 22.47
N ASP A 120 2.38 2.65 23.54
CA ASP A 120 2.84 4.03 23.43
C ASP A 120 4.23 4.10 22.77
N GLY A 121 4.41 5.11 21.93
CA GLY A 121 5.66 5.35 21.21
C GLY A 121 5.66 6.72 20.54
N PRO A 122 6.77 7.13 19.92
CA PRO A 122 6.87 8.37 19.18
C PRO A 122 5.80 8.44 18.08
N LEU A 123 5.17 9.61 17.91
CA LEU A 123 4.17 9.85 16.87
C LEU A 123 4.87 10.15 15.53
N ASP A 124 5.51 9.14 14.94
CA ASP A 124 6.30 9.28 13.72
C ASP A 124 5.50 8.88 12.45
N MET A 125 5.16 7.62 12.28
CA MET A 125 4.45 7.01 11.15
C MET A 125 5.16 7.07 9.80
N ARG A 126 6.39 7.55 9.69
CA ARG A 126 7.13 7.51 8.42
C ARG A 126 7.56 6.07 8.08
N MET A 127 7.34 5.65 6.85
CA MET A 127 7.91 4.43 6.30
C MET A 127 9.41 4.63 6.02
N ASP A 128 9.76 5.71 5.31
CA ASP A 128 11.14 6.16 5.14
C ASP A 128 11.54 7.09 6.28
N THR A 129 12.25 6.56 7.27
CA THR A 129 12.68 7.32 8.45
C THR A 129 13.87 8.25 8.17
N THR A 130 14.46 8.19 6.97
CA THR A 130 15.63 8.99 6.60
C THR A 130 15.26 10.39 6.09
N ARG A 131 13.99 10.64 5.78
CA ARG A 131 13.51 11.91 5.19
C ARG A 131 12.07 12.23 5.54
N GLY A 132 11.68 13.47 5.25
CA GLY A 132 10.32 13.97 5.47
C GLY A 132 10.02 14.28 6.94
N GLN A 133 8.82 14.81 7.18
CA GLN A 133 8.30 15.13 8.50
C GLN A 133 7.61 13.91 9.14
N SER A 134 7.78 13.75 10.45
CA SER A 134 6.94 12.88 11.26
C SER A 134 5.52 13.45 11.42
N VAL A 135 4.57 12.61 11.84
CA VAL A 135 3.21 13.08 12.16
C VAL A 135 3.24 14.12 13.29
N ALA A 136 4.09 13.92 14.31
CA ALA A 136 4.24 14.88 15.40
C ALA A 136 4.67 16.26 14.91
N GLU A 137 5.70 16.33 14.05
CA GLU A 137 6.19 17.58 13.47
C GLU A 137 5.13 18.25 12.60
N TRP A 138 4.45 17.49 11.76
CA TRP A 138 3.39 18.03 10.92
C TRP A 138 2.21 18.58 11.75
N LEU A 139 1.72 17.83 12.76
CA LEU A 139 0.63 18.28 13.63
C LEU A 139 1.02 19.49 14.50
N ALA A 140 2.32 19.70 14.75
CA ALA A 140 2.79 20.86 15.48
C ALA A 140 2.57 22.18 14.74
N GLU A 141 2.56 22.15 13.40
CA GLU A 141 2.54 23.34 12.52
C GLU A 141 1.25 23.48 11.70
N ALA A 142 0.63 22.36 11.30
CA ALA A 142 -0.53 22.33 10.41
C ALA A 142 -1.72 23.11 10.97
N ASP A 143 -2.45 23.81 10.12
CA ASP A 143 -3.68 24.50 10.50
C ASP A 143 -4.87 23.51 10.68
N ILE A 144 -5.89 23.99 11.39
CA ILE A 144 -7.06 23.17 11.73
C ILE A 144 -7.78 22.65 10.48
N GLN A 145 -7.89 23.47 9.45
CA GLN A 145 -8.59 23.09 8.23
C GLN A 145 -7.86 21.97 7.50
N HIS A 146 -6.55 22.09 7.34
CA HIS A 146 -5.73 21.06 6.69
C HIS A 146 -5.73 19.74 7.48
N ILE A 147 -5.62 19.80 8.83
CA ILE A 147 -5.73 18.60 9.66
C ILE A 147 -7.09 17.93 9.47
N ALA A 148 -8.18 18.71 9.46
CA ALA A 148 -9.52 18.18 9.27
C ALA A 148 -9.71 17.55 7.88
N GLU A 149 -9.18 18.16 6.83
CA GLU A 149 -9.21 17.63 5.47
C GLU A 149 -8.49 16.28 5.37
N VAL A 150 -7.27 16.19 5.89
CA VAL A 150 -6.50 14.93 5.92
C VAL A 150 -7.28 13.83 6.65
N ILE A 151 -7.81 14.10 7.84
CA ILE A 151 -8.54 13.10 8.64
C ILE A 151 -9.84 12.69 7.95
N ARG A 152 -10.55 13.62 7.30
CA ARG A 152 -11.78 13.35 6.56
C ARG A 152 -11.50 12.52 5.30
N ASP A 153 -10.55 12.95 4.49
CA ASP A 153 -10.38 12.44 3.13
C ASP A 153 -9.63 11.10 3.10
N TYR A 154 -8.66 10.91 3.99
CA TYR A 154 -7.89 9.66 4.10
C TYR A 154 -8.38 8.70 5.21
N GLY A 155 -9.14 9.20 6.20
CA GLY A 155 -9.73 8.38 7.25
C GLY A 155 -11.20 8.06 7.06
N GLU A 156 -11.89 8.75 6.14
CA GLU A 156 -13.35 8.72 6.03
C GLU A 156 -14.01 9.00 7.40
N GLU A 157 -13.39 9.90 8.21
CA GLU A 157 -13.79 10.19 9.59
C GLU A 157 -14.74 11.39 9.64
N ARG A 158 -15.97 11.17 10.05
CA ARG A 158 -17.00 12.22 10.16
C ARG A 158 -16.75 13.25 11.27
N PHE A 159 -15.96 12.89 12.28
CA PHE A 159 -15.57 13.79 13.38
C PHE A 159 -14.23 14.50 13.11
N ALA A 160 -13.78 14.57 11.86
CA ALA A 160 -12.50 15.16 11.46
C ALA A 160 -12.29 16.57 11.99
N PHE A 161 -13.28 17.45 11.89
CA PHE A 161 -13.16 18.82 12.36
C PHE A 161 -13.12 18.96 13.90
N PRO A 162 -13.97 18.28 14.68
CA PRO A 162 -13.80 18.19 16.14
C PRO A 162 -12.43 17.67 16.56
N ILE A 163 -11.90 16.64 15.88
CA ILE A 163 -10.56 16.09 16.18
C ILE A 163 -9.48 17.14 15.88
N ALA A 164 -9.54 17.80 14.72
CA ALA A 164 -8.57 18.83 14.35
C ALA A 164 -8.57 20.01 15.34
N LYS A 165 -9.75 20.46 15.79
CA LYS A 165 -9.86 21.48 16.83
C LYS A 165 -9.26 21.03 18.17
N ALA A 166 -9.49 19.79 18.56
CA ALA A 166 -8.92 19.25 19.80
C ALA A 166 -7.38 19.17 19.72
N ILE A 167 -6.82 18.78 18.56
CA ILE A 167 -5.36 18.79 18.33
C ILE A 167 -4.80 20.22 18.46
N ALA A 168 -5.43 21.20 17.83
CA ALA A 168 -4.99 22.60 17.90
C ALA A 168 -5.09 23.17 19.33
N ALA A 169 -6.18 22.91 20.05
CA ALA A 169 -6.34 23.32 21.43
C ALA A 169 -5.28 22.69 22.35
N ARG A 170 -5.04 21.37 22.20
CA ARG A 170 -4.00 20.66 22.96
C ARG A 170 -2.61 21.28 22.74
N ARG A 171 -2.32 21.61 21.47
CA ARG A 171 -1.06 22.25 21.08
C ARG A 171 -0.87 23.62 21.75
N GLN A 172 -1.92 24.42 21.82
CA GLN A 172 -1.87 25.74 22.45
C GLN A 172 -1.76 25.67 23.98
N GLU A 173 -2.47 24.73 24.63
CA GLU A 173 -2.55 24.65 26.07
C GLU A 173 -1.35 23.94 26.71
N ARG A 174 -0.82 22.88 26.06
CA ARG A 174 0.17 21.97 26.65
C ARG A 174 1.35 21.66 25.73
N GLY A 175 1.47 22.36 24.59
CA GLY A 175 2.45 22.06 23.58
C GLY A 175 2.02 20.97 22.59
N PRO A 176 2.85 20.66 21.57
CA PRO A 176 2.53 19.70 20.52
C PRO A 176 2.37 18.27 21.07
N LEU A 177 1.60 17.45 20.32
CA LEU A 177 1.51 16.01 20.55
C LEU A 177 2.83 15.34 20.18
N SER A 178 3.29 14.40 20.98
CA SER A 178 4.55 13.70 20.77
C SER A 178 4.43 12.18 20.73
N THR A 179 3.35 11.61 21.31
CA THR A 179 3.20 10.16 21.39
C THR A 179 1.89 9.66 20.81
N THR A 180 1.88 8.39 20.45
CA THR A 180 0.70 7.70 19.90
C THR A 180 -0.43 7.62 20.92
N ALA A 181 -0.13 7.44 22.22
CA ALA A 181 -1.13 7.40 23.27
C ALA A 181 -1.80 8.77 23.48
N GLU A 182 -1.04 9.87 23.44
CA GLU A 182 -1.61 11.23 23.54
C GLU A 182 -2.62 11.49 22.42
N LEU A 183 -2.26 11.14 21.17
CA LEU A 183 -3.16 11.31 20.03
C LEU A 183 -4.40 10.42 20.17
N ALA A 184 -4.24 9.14 20.50
CA ALA A 184 -5.36 8.22 20.64
C ALA A 184 -6.37 8.65 21.72
N GLN A 185 -5.87 9.10 22.86
CA GLN A 185 -6.72 9.62 23.95
C GLN A 185 -7.49 10.87 23.53
N LEU A 186 -6.82 11.80 22.83
CA LEU A 186 -7.43 13.02 22.34
C LEU A 186 -8.54 12.72 21.32
N VAL A 187 -8.29 11.82 20.37
CA VAL A 187 -9.28 11.39 19.38
C VAL A 187 -10.47 10.72 20.04
N ALA A 188 -10.22 9.82 21.00
CA ALA A 188 -11.30 9.14 21.77
C ALA A 188 -12.21 10.12 22.52
N GLY A 189 -11.66 11.25 22.98
CA GLY A 189 -12.43 12.32 23.62
C GLY A 189 -13.25 13.17 22.64
N ALA A 190 -12.78 13.32 21.39
CA ALA A 190 -13.44 14.13 20.37
C ALA A 190 -14.54 13.36 19.59
N VAL A 191 -14.45 12.02 19.51
CA VAL A 191 -15.39 11.15 18.80
C VAL A 191 -16.59 10.83 19.68
N LYS A 192 -17.76 11.39 19.34
CA LYS A 192 -18.99 11.25 20.15
C LYS A 192 -19.69 9.90 19.99
N THR A 193 -19.57 9.26 18.83
CA THR A 193 -20.26 8.00 18.53
C THR A 193 -19.23 6.95 18.11
N ARG A 194 -19.19 5.84 18.85
CA ARG A 194 -18.26 4.73 18.61
C ARG A 194 -18.94 3.64 17.77
N GLU A 195 -18.22 3.11 16.79
CA GLU A 195 -18.65 1.92 16.05
C GLU A 195 -18.29 0.68 16.88
N PRO A 196 -19.21 -0.29 17.06
CA PRO A 196 -18.91 -1.51 17.80
C PRO A 196 -17.73 -2.26 17.18
N GLY A 197 -16.75 -2.61 18.01
CA GLY A 197 -15.58 -3.39 17.59
C GLY A 197 -14.47 -2.61 16.88
N GLN A 198 -14.60 -1.27 16.78
CA GLN A 198 -13.54 -0.42 16.21
C GLN A 198 -13.10 0.64 17.24
N ASP A 199 -11.79 0.78 17.42
CA ASP A 199 -11.23 1.86 18.23
C ASP A 199 -11.45 3.20 17.52
N PRO A 200 -11.92 4.25 18.24
CA PRO A 200 -12.16 5.57 17.63
C PRO A 200 -10.93 6.21 17.00
N ALA A 201 -9.73 5.86 17.42
CA ALA A 201 -8.49 6.39 16.85
C ALA A 201 -8.09 5.75 15.50
N THR A 202 -8.66 4.60 15.15
CA THR A 202 -8.23 3.82 13.98
C THR A 202 -8.25 4.63 12.68
N ARG A 203 -9.34 5.36 12.41
CA ARG A 203 -9.50 6.15 11.18
C ARG A 203 -8.54 7.33 11.12
N THR A 204 -8.31 7.99 12.24
CA THR A 204 -7.36 9.11 12.34
C THR A 204 -5.93 8.63 12.12
N PHE A 205 -5.52 7.51 12.74
CA PHE A 205 -4.21 6.91 12.53
C PHE A 205 -4.00 6.48 11.07
N GLN A 206 -4.99 5.84 10.46
CA GLN A 206 -4.95 5.52 9.03
C GLN A 206 -4.78 6.77 8.17
N ALA A 207 -5.54 7.83 8.44
CA ALA A 207 -5.48 9.07 7.66
C ALA A 207 -4.10 9.72 7.72
N LEU A 208 -3.55 9.85 8.91
CA LEU A 208 -2.23 10.46 9.13
C LEU A 208 -1.12 9.63 8.49
N ARG A 209 -1.19 8.30 8.60
CA ARG A 209 -0.26 7.38 7.96
C ARG A 209 -0.27 7.54 6.43
N ILE A 210 -1.44 7.49 5.81
CA ILE A 210 -1.62 7.64 4.37
C ILE A 210 -1.04 8.98 3.91
N PHE A 211 -1.36 10.05 4.61
CA PHE A 211 -0.92 11.40 4.26
C PHE A 211 0.61 11.56 4.38
N ILE A 212 1.19 11.22 5.52
CA ILE A 212 2.63 11.39 5.77
C ILE A 212 3.50 10.59 4.78
N ASN A 213 3.00 9.45 4.33
CA ASN A 213 3.72 8.58 3.40
C ASN A 213 3.31 8.77 1.94
N ALA A 214 2.38 9.69 1.64
CA ALA A 214 1.83 9.92 0.29
C ALA A 214 1.35 8.62 -0.39
N GLU A 215 0.71 7.72 0.38
CA GLU A 215 0.44 6.35 -0.07
C GLU A 215 -0.47 6.29 -1.29
N LEU A 216 -1.50 7.12 -1.36
CA LEU A 216 -2.47 7.11 -2.48
C LEU A 216 -1.92 7.79 -3.73
N GLU A 217 -1.14 8.84 -3.57
CA GLU A 217 -0.46 9.54 -4.65
C GLU A 217 0.57 8.63 -5.32
N GLU A 218 1.40 7.95 -4.51
CA GLU A 218 2.38 6.97 -5.01
C GLU A 218 1.68 5.80 -5.72
N LEU A 219 0.54 5.32 -5.18
CA LEU A 219 -0.25 4.27 -5.82
C LEU A 219 -0.73 4.69 -7.21
N GLN A 220 -1.25 5.90 -7.35
CA GLN A 220 -1.73 6.41 -8.64
C GLN A 220 -0.59 6.52 -9.66
N GLU A 221 0.57 7.00 -9.25
CA GLU A 221 1.75 7.10 -10.10
C GLU A 221 2.26 5.72 -10.53
N ALA A 222 2.37 4.78 -9.59
CA ALA A 222 2.81 3.43 -9.87
C ALA A 222 1.84 2.67 -10.80
N LEU A 223 0.54 2.84 -10.62
CA LEU A 223 -0.46 2.25 -11.51
C LEU A 223 -0.32 2.79 -12.95
N LYS A 224 -0.12 4.09 -13.12
CA LYS A 224 0.13 4.69 -14.44
C LYS A 224 1.42 4.13 -15.04
N ALA A 225 2.50 4.10 -14.27
CA ALA A 225 3.79 3.57 -14.72
C ALA A 225 3.71 2.09 -15.10
N SER A 226 2.86 1.30 -14.42
CA SER A 226 2.70 -0.13 -14.73
C SER A 226 2.23 -0.39 -16.17
N LEU A 227 1.45 0.53 -16.76
CA LEU A 227 1.02 0.41 -18.16
C LEU A 227 2.18 0.51 -19.15
N ASP A 228 3.23 1.24 -18.79
CA ASP A 228 4.35 1.49 -19.67
C ASP A 228 5.47 0.46 -19.47
N VAL A 229 5.71 0.02 -18.23
CA VAL A 229 6.77 -0.96 -17.94
C VAL A 229 6.35 -2.40 -18.22
N LEU A 230 5.06 -2.73 -18.17
CA LEU A 230 4.57 -4.08 -18.48
C LEU A 230 4.63 -4.36 -19.98
N GLN A 231 5.15 -5.53 -20.31
CA GLN A 231 5.05 -6.10 -21.66
C GLN A 231 3.61 -6.53 -21.95
N PRO A 232 3.19 -6.59 -23.24
CA PRO A 232 1.97 -7.29 -23.60
C PRO A 232 1.95 -8.71 -23.01
N GLY A 233 0.86 -9.09 -22.35
CA GLY A 233 0.75 -10.34 -21.59
C GLY A 233 1.29 -10.29 -20.16
N GLY A 234 1.94 -9.19 -19.77
CA GLY A 234 2.43 -8.99 -18.42
C GLY A 234 1.29 -8.78 -17.41
N ARG A 235 1.49 -9.24 -16.17
CA ARG A 235 0.49 -9.21 -15.11
C ARG A 235 0.70 -8.06 -14.12
N LEU A 236 -0.38 -7.32 -13.85
CA LEU A 236 -0.48 -6.38 -12.73
C LEU A 236 -1.28 -7.06 -11.62
N VAL A 237 -0.65 -7.23 -10.46
CA VAL A 237 -1.26 -7.85 -9.26
C VAL A 237 -1.17 -6.87 -8.11
N VAL A 238 -2.32 -6.47 -7.55
CA VAL A 238 -2.37 -5.47 -6.47
C VAL A 238 -3.22 -5.98 -5.32
N ILE A 239 -2.67 -5.98 -4.11
CA ILE A 239 -3.37 -6.29 -2.86
C ILE A 239 -3.63 -4.96 -2.14
N SER A 240 -4.90 -4.68 -1.85
CA SER A 240 -5.36 -3.51 -1.11
C SER A 240 -5.94 -3.93 0.24
N PHE A 241 -5.80 -3.11 1.28
CA PHE A 241 -6.27 -3.42 2.63
C PHE A 241 -7.39 -2.50 3.13
N HIS A 242 -7.65 -1.39 2.45
CA HIS A 242 -8.76 -0.49 2.77
C HIS A 242 -9.47 0.05 1.52
N SER A 243 -10.64 0.65 1.75
CA SER A 243 -11.57 1.09 0.72
C SER A 243 -10.99 2.08 -0.28
N LEU A 244 -10.12 2.99 0.16
CA LEU A 244 -9.53 4.03 -0.70
C LEU A 244 -8.54 3.43 -1.69
N GLU A 245 -7.65 2.54 -1.24
CA GLU A 245 -6.74 1.81 -2.13
C GLU A 245 -7.52 0.98 -3.15
N ASP A 246 -8.45 0.15 -2.69
CA ASP A 246 -9.23 -0.73 -3.57
C ASP A 246 -10.05 0.07 -4.61
N ARG A 247 -10.56 1.23 -4.22
CA ARG A 247 -11.30 2.13 -5.11
C ARG A 247 -10.41 2.65 -6.24
N ILE A 248 -9.19 3.09 -5.92
CA ILE A 248 -8.22 3.60 -6.90
C ILE A 248 -7.83 2.48 -7.87
N VAL A 249 -7.45 1.31 -7.38
CA VAL A 249 -7.05 0.16 -8.21
C VAL A 249 -8.22 -0.30 -9.10
N LYS A 250 -9.41 -0.42 -8.53
CA LYS A 250 -10.63 -0.80 -9.27
C LYS A 250 -10.95 0.18 -10.39
N GLN A 251 -10.90 1.48 -10.10
CA GLN A 251 -11.20 2.53 -11.09
C GLN A 251 -10.15 2.52 -12.20
N PHE A 252 -8.87 2.43 -11.85
CA PHE A 252 -7.77 2.35 -12.81
C PHE A 252 -7.91 1.15 -13.75
N ILE A 253 -8.15 -0.05 -13.22
CA ILE A 253 -8.35 -1.24 -14.06
C ILE A 253 -9.60 -1.08 -14.93
N ALA A 254 -10.70 -0.55 -14.40
CA ALA A 254 -11.93 -0.35 -15.16
C ALA A 254 -11.75 0.66 -16.32
N GLU A 255 -11.05 1.77 -16.08
CA GLU A 255 -10.76 2.79 -17.09
C GLU A 255 -9.94 2.23 -18.26
N HIS A 256 -9.02 1.32 -17.99
CA HIS A 256 -8.10 0.76 -18.99
C HIS A 256 -8.55 -0.59 -19.56
N SER A 257 -9.65 -1.19 -19.04
CA SER A 257 -10.15 -2.51 -19.47
C SER A 257 -11.59 -2.51 -20.00
N ARG A 258 -12.29 -1.39 -19.91
CA ARG A 258 -13.69 -1.30 -20.34
C ARG A 258 -13.87 -0.09 -21.23
N GLU A 259 -14.48 -0.31 -22.38
CA GLU A 259 -14.92 0.77 -23.24
C GLU A 259 -16.14 1.46 -22.59
N VAL A 260 -16.04 2.78 -22.43
CA VAL A 260 -17.16 3.62 -22.00
C VAL A 260 -17.81 4.18 -23.24
N TYR A 261 -19.04 3.74 -23.54
CA TYR A 261 -19.83 4.29 -24.63
C TYR A 261 -20.13 5.77 -24.35
N ASP A 262 -19.55 6.64 -25.16
CA ASP A 262 -19.85 8.07 -25.11
C ASP A 262 -21.09 8.40 -25.97
N ARG A 263 -22.20 8.67 -25.31
CA ARG A 263 -23.44 9.08 -25.99
C ARG A 263 -23.31 10.36 -26.81
N ARG A 264 -22.29 11.19 -26.54
CA ARG A 264 -22.03 12.46 -27.24
C ARG A 264 -21.22 12.24 -28.51
N ALA A 265 -20.54 11.12 -28.63
CA ALA A 265 -19.72 10.74 -29.78
C ALA A 265 -20.03 9.30 -30.24
N PRO A 266 -21.27 9.00 -30.69
CA PRO A 266 -21.71 7.63 -30.96
C PRO A 266 -20.97 6.94 -32.12
N PHE A 267 -20.25 7.71 -32.93
CA PHE A 267 -19.45 7.21 -34.06
C PHE A 267 -17.92 7.30 -33.80
N ALA A 268 -17.49 7.60 -32.57
CA ALA A 268 -16.08 7.58 -32.23
C ALA A 268 -15.51 6.15 -32.42
N ALA A 269 -14.29 6.07 -32.94
CA ALA A 269 -13.59 4.78 -33.02
C ALA A 269 -13.42 4.18 -31.63
N PRO A 270 -13.57 2.84 -31.47
CA PRO A 270 -13.34 2.16 -30.22
C PRO A 270 -11.95 2.48 -29.66
N ARG A 271 -11.86 2.83 -28.38
CA ARG A 271 -10.59 3.06 -27.72
C ARG A 271 -9.92 1.70 -27.47
N ALA A 272 -8.68 1.55 -27.91
CA ALA A 272 -7.90 0.34 -27.59
C ALA A 272 -7.67 0.25 -26.06
N MET A 273 -8.11 -0.84 -25.44
CA MET A 273 -7.96 -1.07 -24.01
C MET A 273 -6.58 -1.61 -23.70
N ARG A 274 -5.83 -0.93 -22.83
CA ARG A 274 -4.46 -1.30 -22.47
C ARG A 274 -4.39 -2.44 -21.45
N LEU A 275 -5.47 -2.72 -20.73
CA LEU A 275 -5.59 -3.81 -19.74
C LEU A 275 -6.77 -4.72 -20.08
N ALA A 276 -6.68 -5.98 -19.66
CA ALA A 276 -7.79 -6.90 -19.46
C ALA A 276 -7.91 -7.16 -17.96
N ALA A 277 -9.12 -6.97 -17.40
CA ALA A 277 -9.39 -7.36 -16.01
C ALA A 277 -9.49 -8.89 -15.93
N ILE A 278 -8.67 -9.53 -15.10
CA ILE A 278 -8.56 -10.97 -15.01
C ILE A 278 -9.32 -11.53 -13.82
N ASP A 279 -8.99 -11.07 -12.59
CA ASP A 279 -9.55 -11.64 -11.38
C ASP A 279 -9.65 -10.65 -10.22
N ARG A 280 -10.47 -11.04 -9.23
CA ARG A 280 -10.60 -10.39 -7.92
C ARG A 280 -10.73 -11.43 -6.83
N ILE A 281 -9.70 -11.60 -6.03
CA ILE A 281 -9.59 -12.64 -5.00
C ILE A 281 -9.67 -12.01 -3.61
N LYS A 282 -10.31 -12.71 -2.68
CA LYS A 282 -10.33 -12.39 -1.25
C LYS A 282 -9.70 -13.53 -0.46
N PRO A 283 -9.10 -13.22 0.71
CA PRO A 283 -8.58 -14.26 1.60
C PRO A 283 -9.65 -15.27 1.99
N GLY A 284 -9.25 -16.54 2.06
CA GLY A 284 -10.11 -17.61 2.55
C GLY A 284 -10.36 -17.50 4.07
N ALA A 285 -11.41 -18.19 4.55
CA ALA A 285 -11.77 -18.17 5.97
C ALA A 285 -10.64 -18.67 6.89
N GLU A 286 -9.87 -19.67 6.45
CA GLU A 286 -8.72 -20.19 7.19
C GLU A 286 -7.59 -19.17 7.32
N GLU A 287 -7.31 -18.41 6.25
CA GLU A 287 -6.29 -17.36 6.29
C GLU A 287 -6.71 -16.26 7.24
N VAL A 288 -7.98 -15.81 7.16
CA VAL A 288 -8.53 -14.78 8.05
C VAL A 288 -8.50 -15.22 9.52
N ALA A 289 -8.77 -16.50 9.79
CA ALA A 289 -8.71 -17.04 11.14
C ALA A 289 -7.29 -17.04 11.70
N ARG A 290 -6.29 -17.35 10.89
CA ARG A 290 -4.87 -17.34 11.27
C ARG A 290 -4.26 -15.93 11.30
N ASN A 291 -4.70 -15.06 10.38
CA ASN A 291 -4.24 -13.70 10.24
C ASN A 291 -5.42 -12.72 10.09
N PRO A 292 -5.96 -12.17 11.20
CA PRO A 292 -7.09 -11.23 11.16
C PRO A 292 -6.82 -9.97 10.32
N ARG A 293 -5.55 -9.61 10.09
CA ARG A 293 -5.16 -8.48 9.22
C ARG A 293 -5.51 -8.73 7.75
N ALA A 294 -5.64 -9.99 7.34
CA ALA A 294 -6.05 -10.35 5.99
C ALA A 294 -7.53 -10.07 5.70
N ARG A 295 -8.38 -9.92 6.72
CA ARG A 295 -9.85 -9.83 6.57
C ARG A 295 -10.34 -8.81 5.54
N SER A 296 -9.68 -7.66 5.45
CA SER A 296 -10.05 -6.59 4.52
C SER A 296 -9.30 -6.62 3.19
N ALA A 297 -8.37 -7.55 3.01
CA ALA A 297 -7.55 -7.62 1.82
C ALA A 297 -8.38 -7.97 0.57
N ILE A 298 -8.04 -7.30 -0.53
CA ILE A 298 -8.60 -7.58 -1.86
C ILE A 298 -7.43 -7.60 -2.83
N LEU A 299 -7.23 -8.72 -3.50
CA LEU A 299 -6.28 -8.86 -4.59
C LEU A 299 -7.00 -8.65 -5.91
N ARG A 300 -6.47 -7.78 -6.77
CA ARG A 300 -6.94 -7.56 -8.13
C ARG A 300 -5.84 -7.90 -9.13
N VAL A 301 -6.24 -8.55 -10.20
CA VAL A 301 -5.36 -8.99 -11.28
C VAL A 301 -5.81 -8.39 -12.59
N ALA A 302 -4.88 -7.79 -13.31
CA ALA A 302 -5.07 -7.37 -14.69
C ALA A 302 -3.91 -7.84 -15.57
N GLU A 303 -4.14 -7.94 -16.87
CA GLU A 303 -3.13 -8.28 -17.87
C GLU A 303 -2.96 -7.14 -18.85
N ARG A 304 -1.72 -6.81 -19.20
CA ARG A 304 -1.38 -5.83 -20.23
C ARG A 304 -1.71 -6.41 -21.60
N THR A 305 -2.56 -5.73 -22.35
CA THR A 305 -2.92 -6.12 -23.71
C THR A 305 -1.81 -5.74 -24.72
N SER A 306 -1.98 -6.10 -25.98
CA SER A 306 -1.09 -5.68 -27.07
C SER A 306 -1.41 -4.27 -27.61
N ALA A 307 -2.40 -3.59 -27.05
CA ALA A 307 -2.84 -2.26 -27.47
C ALA A 307 -1.98 -1.13 -26.89
#